data_14346ffbc69af25b7d1dd9838c48be44
#
_entry.id   14346ffbc69af25b7d1dd9838c48be44
#
_cell.length_a   1.000
_cell.length_b   1.000
_cell.length_c   1.000
_cell.angle_alpha   90.00
_cell.angle_beta   90.00
_cell.angle_gamma   90.00
#
_symmetry.space_group_name_H-M   'P 1'
#
loop_
_entity.id
_entity.type
_entity.pdbx_description
1 polymer ?
#
loop_
_entity_poly.entity_id
_entity_poly.type
_entity_poly.pdbx_seq_one_letter_code
_entity_poly.pdbx_strand_id
1 'polypeptide(L)'
;MAYCFELVINFGDNMHAARSALLTCASGRTSLLTAGDRRIPIHGPILRSDGPYLELSLLPVGVGFGVALDGSLPGFTLTAAELTELGHGMYELLTAFDGYVAARVGWDPEDTVDPVELEADWLDELRDGAISGLVLCDALHAELGLGDDYAVFQPGYRWMPYRGEVPDTLTTDPQRGHGRLPASNPVGPTSAAGENV
;
A
#
# COMPACT_ATOMS: atom_id res chain seq x y z
N MET A 1 4.59 -2.97 16.41
CA MET A 1 4.91 -2.16 15.21
C MET A 1 3.97 -2.65 14.13
N ALA A 2 3.25 -1.78 13.48
CA ALA A 2 2.42 -2.12 12.33
C ALA A 2 3.26 -1.99 11.07
N TYR A 3 2.98 -2.81 10.06
CA TYR A 3 3.51 -2.67 8.70
C TYR A 3 2.31 -2.55 7.76
N CYS A 4 2.22 -1.44 7.04
CA CYS A 4 1.11 -1.12 6.18
C CYS A 4 1.54 -1.16 4.71
N PHE A 5 0.84 -1.94 3.90
CA PHE A 5 0.94 -1.78 2.46
C PHE A 5 -0.09 -0.74 2.04
N GLU A 6 0.35 0.41 1.58
CA GLU A 6 -0.52 1.54 1.36
C GLU A 6 -0.10 2.43 0.19
N LEU A 7 -1.02 3.26 -0.28
CA LEU A 7 -0.72 4.42 -1.11
C LEU A 7 -0.69 5.65 -0.20
N VAL A 8 0.47 6.30 -0.13
CA VAL A 8 0.64 7.59 0.53
C VAL A 8 0.75 8.69 -0.51
N ILE A 9 0.01 9.78 -0.31
CA ILE A 9 -0.04 10.94 -1.19
C ILE A 9 0.26 12.19 -0.36
N ASN A 10 1.38 12.85 -0.63
CA ASN A 10 1.78 14.09 0.03
C ASN A 10 1.31 15.30 -0.80
N PHE A 11 0.49 16.15 -0.21
CA PHE A 11 -0.03 17.36 -0.85
C PHE A 11 0.74 18.63 -0.51
N GLY A 12 1.86 18.52 0.21
CA GLY A 12 2.54 19.71 0.74
C GLY A 12 1.58 20.51 1.63
N ASP A 13 1.44 21.79 1.37
CA ASP A 13 0.51 22.69 2.04
C ASP A 13 -0.82 22.89 1.28
N ASN A 14 -1.05 22.15 0.20
CA ASN A 14 -2.21 22.29 -0.69
C ASN A 14 -3.49 21.70 -0.07
N MET A 15 -4.07 22.41 0.88
CA MET A 15 -5.32 22.03 1.56
C MET A 15 -6.50 21.84 0.59
N HIS A 16 -6.52 22.58 -0.53
CA HIS A 16 -7.60 22.47 -1.50
C HIS A 16 -7.55 21.10 -2.21
N ALA A 17 -6.37 20.70 -2.67
CA ALA A 17 -6.18 19.40 -3.32
C ALA A 17 -6.43 18.23 -2.34
N ALA A 18 -5.93 18.31 -1.10
CA ALA A 18 -6.18 17.31 -0.08
C ALA A 18 -7.68 17.13 0.21
N ARG A 19 -8.45 18.21 0.32
CA ARG A 19 -9.92 18.16 0.48
C ARG A 19 -10.61 17.56 -0.75
N SER A 20 -10.18 17.91 -1.96
CA SER A 20 -10.72 17.35 -3.20
C SER A 20 -10.49 15.83 -3.24
N ALA A 21 -9.30 15.37 -2.83
CA ALA A 21 -8.97 13.95 -2.74
C ALA A 21 -9.89 13.22 -1.75
N LEU A 22 -10.13 13.78 -0.57
CA LEU A 22 -11.09 13.20 0.40
C LEU A 22 -12.51 13.07 -0.18
N LEU A 23 -12.98 14.06 -0.92
CA LEU A 23 -14.29 14.02 -1.57
C LEU A 23 -14.34 12.95 -2.67
N THR A 24 -13.24 12.78 -3.42
CA THR A 24 -13.10 11.73 -4.43
C THR A 24 -13.20 10.35 -3.78
N CYS A 25 -12.50 10.12 -2.66
CA CYS A 25 -12.61 8.88 -1.89
C CYS A 25 -14.04 8.65 -1.39
N ALA A 26 -14.69 9.67 -0.83
CA ALA A 26 -16.05 9.57 -0.30
C ALA A 26 -17.11 9.27 -1.39
N SER A 27 -16.82 9.54 -2.66
CA SER A 27 -17.73 9.26 -3.78
C SER A 27 -17.88 7.77 -4.11
N GLY A 28 -17.15 6.89 -3.43
CA GLY A 28 -17.17 5.44 -3.63
C GLY A 28 -16.42 4.94 -4.88
N ARG A 29 -15.76 5.83 -5.61
CA ARG A 29 -14.99 5.47 -6.81
C ARG A 29 -13.70 4.68 -6.51
N THR A 30 -13.25 4.73 -5.25
CA THR A 30 -11.97 4.18 -4.80
C THR A 30 -12.14 2.91 -3.95
N SER A 31 -13.30 2.27 -3.96
CA SER A 31 -13.70 1.39 -2.86
C SER A 31 -13.23 -0.06 -2.98
N LEU A 32 -12.72 -0.51 -4.13
CA LEU A 32 -12.45 -1.93 -4.34
C LEU A 32 -11.29 -2.17 -5.31
N LEU A 33 -10.25 -2.82 -4.81
CA LEU A 33 -9.08 -3.24 -5.58
C LEU A 33 -9.11 -4.75 -5.86
N THR A 34 -8.31 -5.22 -6.80
CA THR A 34 -8.13 -6.65 -7.09
C THR A 34 -6.71 -7.10 -6.73
N ALA A 35 -6.60 -8.34 -6.26
CA ALA A 35 -5.35 -9.05 -6.04
C ALA A 35 -5.61 -10.54 -6.29
N GLY A 36 -5.21 -11.04 -7.45
CA GLY A 36 -5.57 -12.37 -7.93
C GLY A 36 -7.08 -12.51 -8.11
N ASP A 37 -7.68 -13.48 -7.44
CA ASP A 37 -9.12 -13.72 -7.42
C ASP A 37 -9.88 -12.93 -6.33
N ARG A 38 -9.18 -12.13 -5.54
CA ARG A 38 -9.72 -11.41 -4.40
C ARG A 38 -10.12 -10.00 -4.77
N ARG A 39 -11.19 -9.54 -4.12
CA ARG A 39 -11.59 -8.12 -4.11
C ARG A 39 -11.34 -7.55 -2.75
N ILE A 40 -10.47 -6.55 -2.68
CA ILE A 40 -9.97 -5.97 -1.43
C ILE A 40 -10.53 -4.56 -1.31
N PRO A 41 -11.39 -4.29 -0.32
CA PRO A 41 -11.84 -2.93 -0.05
C PRO A 41 -10.70 -2.08 0.51
N ILE A 42 -10.85 -0.77 0.39
CA ILE A 42 -9.95 0.21 0.99
C ILE A 42 -10.64 0.78 2.24
N HIS A 43 -9.88 0.95 3.31
CA HIS A 43 -10.32 1.70 4.50
C HIS A 43 -10.73 3.13 4.14
N GLY A 44 -11.53 3.75 4.98
CA GLY A 44 -11.75 5.19 4.88
C GLY A 44 -10.40 5.92 4.83
N PRO A 45 -10.28 6.97 3.98
CA PRO A 45 -9.01 7.68 3.80
C PRO A 45 -8.56 8.30 5.12
N ILE A 46 -7.26 8.22 5.41
CA ILE A 46 -6.65 8.85 6.58
C ILE A 46 -5.91 10.08 6.09
N LEU A 47 -6.36 11.26 6.55
CA LEU A 47 -5.62 12.51 6.33
C LEU A 47 -4.82 12.84 7.58
N ARG A 48 -3.51 12.87 7.45
CA ARG A 48 -2.57 13.37 8.47
C ARG A 48 -2.29 14.84 8.21
N SER A 49 -2.31 15.64 9.27
CA SER A 49 -2.07 17.09 9.23
C SER A 49 -1.34 17.60 10.46
N ASP A 50 -0.74 16.70 11.21
CA ASP A 50 0.04 16.95 12.42
C ASP A 50 1.52 17.22 12.14
N GLY A 51 1.97 16.93 10.92
CA GLY A 51 3.29 17.25 10.39
C GLY A 51 3.33 18.56 9.58
N PRO A 52 4.45 18.82 8.90
CA PRO A 52 4.62 20.00 8.04
C PRO A 52 3.80 19.92 6.75
N TYR A 53 3.31 18.75 6.40
CA TYR A 53 2.59 18.47 5.16
C TYR A 53 1.23 17.82 5.42
N LEU A 54 0.39 17.87 4.38
CA LEU A 54 -0.89 17.15 4.35
C LEU A 54 -0.69 15.84 3.62
N GLU A 55 -0.85 14.73 4.32
CA GLU A 55 -0.69 13.39 3.76
C GLU A 55 -1.99 12.61 3.80
N LEU A 56 -2.32 11.97 2.69
CA LEU A 56 -3.47 11.08 2.57
C LEU A 56 -2.99 9.65 2.38
N SER A 57 -3.37 8.77 3.31
CA SER A 57 -3.11 7.33 3.22
C SER A 57 -4.36 6.57 2.82
N LEU A 58 -4.21 5.66 1.86
CA LEU A 58 -5.23 4.70 1.43
C LEU A 58 -4.71 3.28 1.69
N LEU A 59 -5.36 2.59 2.63
CA LEU A 59 -4.94 1.27 3.10
C LEU A 59 -5.93 0.19 2.63
N PRO A 60 -5.46 -0.89 1.98
CA PRO A 60 -6.29 -2.06 1.71
C PRO A 60 -6.65 -2.80 3.00
N VAL A 61 -7.92 -3.18 3.14
CA VAL A 61 -8.42 -3.90 4.32
C VAL A 61 -7.77 -5.29 4.42
N GLY A 62 -7.22 -5.61 5.57
CA GLY A 62 -6.64 -6.93 5.88
C GLY A 62 -5.28 -7.19 5.23
N VAL A 63 -4.68 -6.21 4.53
CA VAL A 63 -3.34 -6.30 3.94
C VAL A 63 -2.38 -5.50 4.80
N GLY A 64 -1.52 -6.21 5.53
CA GLY A 64 -0.60 -5.60 6.48
C GLY A 64 -0.46 -6.43 7.76
N PHE A 65 0.38 -5.97 8.67
CA PHE A 65 0.65 -6.65 9.94
C PHE A 65 0.41 -5.68 11.10
N GLY A 66 -0.48 -6.05 12.02
CA GLY A 66 -0.76 -5.23 13.20
C GLY A 66 -1.50 -3.93 12.89
N VAL A 67 -2.20 -3.85 11.78
CA VAL A 67 -2.99 -2.67 11.37
C VAL A 67 -4.19 -2.53 12.28
N ALA A 68 -4.20 -1.50 13.12
CA ALA A 68 -5.26 -1.30 14.12
C ALA A 68 -6.64 -1.06 13.49
N LEU A 69 -6.70 -0.51 12.29
CA LEU A 69 -7.94 -0.26 11.55
C LEU A 69 -8.67 -1.54 11.15
N ASP A 70 -7.95 -2.65 10.97
CA ASP A 70 -8.56 -3.93 10.66
C ASP A 70 -9.37 -4.50 11.83
N GLY A 71 -9.04 -4.11 13.08
CA GLY A 71 -9.73 -4.55 14.27
C GLY A 71 -9.71 -6.08 14.40
N SER A 72 -10.91 -6.69 14.32
CA SER A 72 -11.07 -8.16 14.35
C SER A 72 -11.18 -8.80 12.97
N LEU A 73 -11.02 -8.04 11.89
CA LEU A 73 -11.05 -8.58 10.55
C LEU A 73 -9.85 -9.52 10.34
N PRO A 74 -10.03 -10.64 9.65
CA PRO A 74 -8.93 -11.54 9.37
C PRO A 74 -7.96 -10.86 8.40
N GLY A 75 -6.69 -10.72 8.85
CA GLY A 75 -5.61 -10.37 7.94
C GLY A 75 -5.29 -11.53 7.01
N PHE A 76 -4.79 -11.23 5.83
CA PHE A 76 -4.29 -12.23 4.89
C PHE A 76 -2.98 -11.74 4.27
N THR A 77 -2.09 -12.69 4.04
CA THR A 77 -0.83 -12.43 3.36
C THR A 77 -1.01 -12.71 1.88
N LEU A 78 -0.55 -11.80 1.04
CA LEU A 78 -0.57 -11.91 -0.41
C LEU A 78 0.77 -12.43 -0.93
N THR A 79 0.77 -13.04 -2.10
CA THR A 79 2.00 -13.31 -2.86
C THR A 79 2.55 -12.01 -3.41
N ALA A 80 3.83 -11.97 -3.78
CA ALA A 80 4.43 -10.81 -4.42
C ALA A 80 3.69 -10.40 -5.72
N ALA A 81 3.19 -11.38 -6.49
CA ALA A 81 2.40 -11.11 -7.68
C ALA A 81 1.05 -10.46 -7.37
N GLU A 82 0.33 -10.94 -6.34
CA GLU A 82 -0.94 -10.34 -5.90
C GLU A 82 -0.73 -8.94 -5.32
N LEU A 83 0.35 -8.71 -4.55
CA LEU A 83 0.73 -7.37 -4.07
C LEU A 83 1.08 -6.44 -5.23
N THR A 84 1.78 -6.95 -6.25
CA THR A 84 2.08 -6.18 -7.46
C THR A 84 0.80 -5.75 -8.18
N GLU A 85 -0.17 -6.65 -8.34
CA GLU A 85 -1.47 -6.33 -8.95
C GLU A 85 -2.22 -5.29 -8.10
N LEU A 86 -2.24 -5.46 -6.79
CA LEU A 86 -2.83 -4.51 -5.85
C LEU A 86 -2.16 -3.13 -5.97
N GLY A 87 -0.83 -3.09 -6.03
CA GLY A 87 -0.06 -1.87 -6.22
C GLY A 87 -0.40 -1.15 -7.52
N HIS A 88 -0.50 -1.87 -8.65
CA HIS A 88 -0.96 -1.28 -9.91
C HIS A 88 -2.36 -0.69 -9.80
N GLY A 89 -3.30 -1.38 -9.15
CA GLY A 89 -4.64 -0.86 -8.90
C GLY A 89 -4.63 0.43 -8.07
N MET A 90 -3.71 0.55 -7.10
CA MET A 90 -3.53 1.78 -6.32
C MET A 90 -2.96 2.93 -7.18
N TYR A 91 -2.03 2.65 -8.11
CA TYR A 91 -1.57 3.68 -9.05
C TYR A 91 -2.66 4.11 -10.04
N GLU A 92 -3.55 3.19 -10.45
CA GLU A 92 -4.74 3.56 -11.22
C GLU A 92 -5.65 4.51 -10.42
N LEU A 93 -5.84 4.25 -9.12
CA LEU A 93 -6.57 5.18 -8.24
C LEU A 93 -5.89 6.54 -8.14
N LEU A 94 -4.55 6.56 -8.06
CA LEU A 94 -3.78 7.80 -7.97
C LEU A 94 -4.05 8.73 -9.15
N THR A 95 -4.38 8.21 -10.32
CA THR A 95 -4.74 9.04 -11.49
C THR A 95 -6.00 9.89 -11.31
N ALA A 96 -6.82 9.58 -10.30
CA ALA A 96 -8.03 10.38 -9.97
C ALA A 96 -7.72 11.59 -9.07
N PHE A 97 -6.48 11.73 -8.61
CA PHE A 97 -6.05 12.81 -7.73
C PHE A 97 -5.11 13.76 -8.47
N ASP A 98 -5.13 15.02 -8.03
CA ASP A 98 -4.30 16.10 -8.59
C ASP A 98 -3.82 17.05 -7.49
N GLY A 99 -2.82 17.88 -7.79
CA GLY A 99 -2.29 18.90 -6.88
C GLY A 99 -1.48 18.35 -5.70
N TYR A 100 -1.02 17.09 -5.78
CA TYR A 100 -0.05 16.53 -4.83
C TYR A 100 1.39 16.81 -5.28
N VAL A 101 2.34 16.70 -4.36
CA VAL A 101 3.77 16.92 -4.63
C VAL A 101 4.52 15.62 -4.86
N ALA A 102 4.19 14.58 -4.07
CA ALA A 102 4.76 13.24 -4.19
C ALA A 102 3.72 12.18 -3.81
N ALA A 103 3.86 10.96 -4.36
CA ALA A 103 3.04 9.81 -3.98
C ALA A 103 3.81 8.51 -4.22
N ARG A 104 3.53 7.49 -3.40
CA ARG A 104 4.10 6.15 -3.57
C ARG A 104 3.19 5.07 -3.01
N VAL A 105 3.23 3.90 -3.65
CA VAL A 105 2.66 2.66 -3.11
C VAL A 105 3.79 1.78 -2.61
N GLY A 106 3.59 1.15 -1.47
CA GLY A 106 4.55 0.20 -0.90
C GLY A 106 4.29 -0.11 0.56
N TRP A 107 5.28 -0.74 1.19
CA TRP A 107 5.30 -0.97 2.62
C TRP A 107 5.85 0.26 3.34
N ASP A 108 5.02 0.87 4.21
CA ASP A 108 5.35 2.06 5.00
C ASP A 108 6.12 3.14 4.18
N PRO A 109 5.53 3.67 3.08
CA PRO A 109 6.26 4.51 2.14
C PRO A 109 6.36 6.00 2.54
N GLU A 110 5.94 6.39 3.74
CA GLU A 110 5.82 7.78 4.20
C GLU A 110 7.12 8.56 4.04
N ASP A 111 8.24 8.02 4.50
CA ASP A 111 9.55 8.69 4.43
C ASP A 111 10.00 8.99 2.99
N THR A 112 9.49 8.22 2.03
CA THR A 112 9.85 8.37 0.61
C THR A 112 8.88 9.26 -0.18
N VAL A 113 7.97 9.97 0.48
CA VAL A 113 7.09 10.98 -0.13
C VAL A 113 7.22 12.34 0.54
N ASP A 114 8.06 12.46 1.57
CA ASP A 114 8.40 13.74 2.20
C ASP A 114 9.45 14.47 1.35
N PRO A 115 9.15 15.67 0.80
CA PRO A 115 10.08 16.41 -0.04
C PRO A 115 11.42 16.75 0.63
N VAL A 116 11.41 16.99 1.96
CA VAL A 116 12.63 17.30 2.72
C VAL A 116 13.51 16.06 2.86
N GLU A 117 12.91 14.91 3.17
CA GLU A 117 13.64 13.64 3.27
C GLU A 117 14.14 13.17 1.91
N LEU A 118 13.34 13.36 0.85
CA LEU A 118 13.76 13.05 -0.52
C LEU A 118 15.03 13.81 -0.92
N GLU A 119 15.14 15.09 -0.53
CA GLU A 119 16.33 15.89 -0.80
C GLU A 119 17.51 15.53 0.11
N ALA A 120 17.24 15.30 1.41
CA ALA A 120 18.29 15.12 2.42
C ALA A 120 18.88 13.71 2.42
N ASP A 121 18.02 12.68 2.31
CA ASP A 121 18.40 11.31 2.61
C ASP A 121 18.32 10.37 1.39
N TRP A 122 17.56 10.73 0.34
CA TRP A 122 17.27 9.84 -0.79
C TRP A 122 17.77 10.34 -2.16
N LEU A 123 18.51 11.46 -2.21
CA LEU A 123 18.84 12.11 -3.48
C LEU A 123 19.69 11.25 -4.43
N ASP A 124 20.59 10.44 -3.89
CA ASP A 124 21.44 9.56 -4.70
C ASP A 124 20.62 8.40 -5.26
N GLU A 125 19.75 7.77 -4.46
CA GLU A 125 18.83 6.72 -4.88
C GLU A 125 17.81 7.22 -5.92
N LEU A 126 17.38 8.48 -5.80
CA LEU A 126 16.50 9.12 -6.78
C LEU A 126 17.20 9.28 -8.13
N ARG A 127 18.46 9.75 -8.14
CA ARG A 127 19.25 9.92 -9.35
C ARG A 127 19.58 8.59 -10.03
N ASP A 128 19.76 7.54 -9.25
CA ASP A 128 20.01 6.18 -9.74
C ASP A 128 18.70 5.45 -10.15
N GLY A 129 17.54 6.08 -9.97
CA GLY A 129 16.24 5.46 -10.27
C GLY A 129 15.93 4.23 -9.41
N ALA A 130 16.47 4.18 -8.20
CA ALA A 130 16.33 3.03 -7.30
C ALA A 130 14.96 2.99 -6.61
N ILE A 131 14.29 4.15 -6.41
CA ILE A 131 13.00 4.23 -5.73
C ILE A 131 11.87 3.95 -6.72
N SER A 132 11.58 2.67 -6.92
CA SER A 132 10.49 2.20 -7.79
C SER A 132 9.12 2.71 -7.31
N GLY A 133 8.29 3.16 -8.24
CA GLY A 133 6.92 3.59 -7.99
C GLY A 133 6.78 5.03 -7.46
N LEU A 134 7.87 5.74 -7.18
CA LEU A 134 7.76 7.13 -6.73
C LEU A 134 7.24 8.03 -7.85
N VAL A 135 6.14 8.73 -7.57
CA VAL A 135 5.51 9.74 -8.44
C VAL A 135 5.79 11.12 -7.85
N LEU A 136 6.29 12.04 -8.68
CA LEU A 136 6.62 13.41 -8.29
C LEU A 136 5.89 14.39 -9.21
N CYS A 137 5.44 15.53 -8.69
CA CYS A 137 5.02 16.63 -9.56
C CYS A 137 6.22 17.19 -10.35
N ASP A 138 5.97 17.73 -11.55
CA ASP A 138 7.03 18.25 -12.42
C ASP A 138 7.89 19.33 -11.71
N ALA A 139 7.30 20.10 -10.80
CA ALA A 139 8.03 21.14 -10.04
C ALA A 139 9.07 20.51 -9.10
N LEU A 140 8.68 19.53 -8.29
CA LEU A 140 9.58 18.84 -7.36
C LEU A 140 10.64 18.03 -8.11
N HIS A 141 10.26 17.35 -9.19
CA HIS A 141 11.20 16.64 -10.05
C HIS A 141 12.31 17.57 -10.58
N ALA A 142 11.94 18.78 -11.03
CA ALA A 142 12.88 19.77 -11.52
C ALA A 142 13.75 20.37 -10.40
N GLU A 143 13.18 20.61 -9.21
CA GLU A 143 13.87 21.12 -8.02
C GLU A 143 14.96 20.15 -7.56
N LEU A 144 14.66 18.84 -7.52
CA LEU A 144 15.62 17.79 -7.16
C LEU A 144 16.68 17.54 -8.27
N GLY A 145 16.52 18.14 -9.44
CA GLY A 145 17.48 18.01 -10.56
C GLY A 145 17.55 16.59 -11.11
N LEU A 146 16.42 15.88 -11.16
CA LEU A 146 16.35 14.50 -11.63
C LEU A 146 16.37 14.42 -13.16
N GLY A 147 16.90 13.31 -13.70
CA GLY A 147 17.09 13.10 -15.12
C GLY A 147 15.84 12.64 -15.88
N ASP A 148 16.04 12.40 -17.18
CA ASP A 148 14.98 11.98 -18.11
C ASP A 148 14.54 10.51 -17.96
N ASP A 149 15.13 9.78 -17.03
CA ASP A 149 14.77 8.38 -16.73
C ASP A 149 13.39 8.23 -16.08
N TYR A 150 12.85 9.33 -15.56
CA TYR A 150 11.49 9.40 -15.03
C TYR A 150 10.48 9.50 -16.18
N ALA A 151 9.63 8.48 -16.33
CA ALA A 151 8.56 8.47 -17.31
C ALA A 151 7.43 9.45 -16.94
N VAL A 152 6.61 9.84 -17.91
CA VAL A 152 5.38 10.58 -17.63
C VAL A 152 4.37 9.63 -16.97
N PHE A 153 3.89 10.00 -15.78
CA PHE A 153 2.81 9.28 -15.08
C PHE A 153 1.44 9.77 -15.57
N GLN A 154 1.23 11.06 -15.46
CA GLN A 154 0.07 11.79 -16.00
C GLN A 154 0.49 13.26 -16.24
N PRO A 155 -0.34 14.09 -16.88
CA PRO A 155 0.01 15.50 -17.09
C PRO A 155 0.38 16.20 -15.79
N GLY A 156 1.59 16.78 -15.73
CA GLY A 156 2.11 17.46 -14.54
C GLY A 156 2.86 16.54 -13.56
N TYR A 157 2.99 15.25 -13.87
CA TYR A 157 3.64 14.28 -12.99
C TYR A 157 4.57 13.34 -13.74
N ARG A 158 5.69 13.03 -13.09
CA ARG A 158 6.67 12.04 -13.52
C ARG A 158 6.82 10.94 -12.48
N TRP A 159 7.22 9.77 -12.90
CA TRP A 159 7.45 8.65 -11.97
C TRP A 159 8.60 7.76 -12.41
N MET A 160 9.22 7.12 -11.42
CA MET A 160 10.01 5.94 -11.67
C MET A 160 9.03 4.75 -11.76
N PRO A 161 8.90 4.08 -12.91
CA PRO A 161 7.89 3.04 -13.09
C PRO A 161 7.93 1.99 -11.98
N TYR A 162 6.75 1.63 -11.47
CA TYR A 162 6.59 0.61 -10.45
C TYR A 162 6.99 -0.76 -11.00
N ARG A 163 7.97 -1.39 -10.36
CA ARG A 163 8.55 -2.67 -10.79
C ARG A 163 7.87 -3.88 -10.16
N GLY A 164 6.88 -3.64 -9.30
CA GLY A 164 6.20 -4.68 -8.52
C GLY A 164 6.93 -5.05 -7.25
N GLU A 165 6.30 -5.91 -6.47
CA GLU A 165 6.81 -6.46 -5.22
C GLU A 165 7.64 -7.71 -5.48
N VAL A 166 8.65 -7.93 -4.65
CA VAL A 166 9.47 -9.15 -4.68
C VAL A 166 9.11 -10.05 -3.51
N PRO A 167 9.28 -11.39 -3.63
CA PRO A 167 9.07 -12.29 -2.50
C PRO A 167 10.02 -11.95 -1.35
N ASP A 168 9.45 -11.75 -0.17
CA ASP A 168 10.17 -11.46 1.07
C ASP A 168 9.45 -12.07 2.29
N THR A 169 9.78 -11.63 3.50
CA THR A 169 9.16 -12.10 4.75
C THR A 169 7.71 -11.61 4.92
N LEU A 170 7.29 -10.58 4.19
CA LEU A 170 5.94 -10.00 4.24
C LEU A 170 5.02 -10.60 3.17
N THR A 171 5.56 -11.46 2.30
CA THR A 171 4.80 -12.14 1.24
C THR A 171 4.60 -13.62 1.54
N THR A 172 3.58 -14.23 0.93
CA THR A 172 3.36 -15.66 0.94
C THR A 172 4.09 -16.32 -0.23
N ASP A 173 4.74 -17.46 0.02
CA ASP A 173 5.25 -18.31 -1.06
C ASP A 173 4.05 -18.95 -1.81
N PRO A 174 3.93 -18.75 -3.13
CA PRO A 174 2.84 -19.35 -3.91
C PRO A 174 2.81 -20.87 -3.87
N GLN A 175 3.93 -21.52 -3.51
CA GLN A 175 4.00 -22.98 -3.36
C GLN A 175 3.49 -23.48 -1.99
N ARG A 176 3.36 -22.62 -0.97
CA ARG A 176 2.86 -22.97 0.36
C ARG A 176 1.34 -22.82 0.52
N GLY A 177 0.65 -22.22 -0.42
CA GLY A 177 -0.78 -21.87 -0.35
C GLY A 177 -1.78 -23.04 -0.40
N HIS A 178 -1.32 -24.30 -0.43
CA HIS A 178 -2.17 -25.50 -0.40
C HIS A 178 -1.84 -26.41 0.79
N GLY A 179 -1.43 -25.85 1.89
CA GLY A 179 -1.32 -26.56 3.17
C GLY A 179 -2.71 -26.97 3.64
N ARG A 180 -3.08 -28.22 3.30
CA ARG A 180 -4.23 -28.95 3.82
C ARG A 180 -4.29 -28.75 5.33
N LEU A 181 -5.39 -28.17 5.83
CA LEU A 181 -5.69 -28.19 7.26
C LEU A 181 -5.49 -29.61 7.79
N PRO A 182 -4.80 -29.82 8.92
CA PRO A 182 -4.67 -31.13 9.51
C PRO A 182 -6.10 -31.65 9.76
N ALA A 183 -6.39 -32.83 9.21
CA ALA A 183 -7.65 -33.50 9.45
C ALA A 183 -7.80 -33.68 10.96
N SER A 184 -8.87 -33.13 11.53
CA SER A 184 -9.27 -33.36 12.90
C SER A 184 -9.42 -34.87 13.10
N ASN A 185 -8.58 -35.47 13.95
CA ASN A 185 -8.73 -36.84 14.36
C ASN A 185 -10.11 -37.04 14.98
N PRO A 186 -10.91 -38.00 14.55
CA PRO A 186 -12.14 -38.33 15.24
C PRO A 186 -11.78 -38.90 16.62
N VAL A 187 -12.28 -38.23 17.65
CA VAL A 187 -12.24 -38.76 19.02
C VAL A 187 -13.01 -40.06 19.03
N GLY A 188 -12.29 -41.16 19.20
CA GLY A 188 -12.89 -42.47 19.35
C GLY A 188 -13.75 -42.56 20.63
N PRO A 189 -14.82 -43.38 20.62
CA PRO A 189 -15.70 -43.49 21.77
C PRO A 189 -14.96 -44.13 22.96
N THR A 190 -14.97 -43.45 24.09
CA THR A 190 -14.48 -43.96 25.38
C THR A 190 -15.40 -45.11 25.81
N SER A 191 -14.87 -46.33 25.76
CA SER A 191 -15.50 -47.51 26.33
C SER A 191 -15.62 -47.38 27.85
N ALA A 192 -16.82 -47.27 28.33
CA ALA A 192 -17.11 -47.44 29.74
C ALA A 192 -17.11 -48.92 30.07
N ALA A 193 -16.04 -49.38 30.72
CA ALA A 193 -16.04 -50.67 31.39
C ALA A 193 -16.66 -50.51 32.78
N GLY A 194 -17.72 -51.27 32.99
CA GLY A 194 -18.36 -51.40 34.30
C GLY A 194 -17.52 -52.24 35.23
N GLU A 195 -17.58 -51.94 36.47
CA GLU A 195 -17.22 -52.86 37.55
C GLU A 195 -18.33 -52.91 38.54
N ASN A 196 -18.90 -54.15 38.65
CA ASN A 196 -19.67 -54.63 39.77
C ASN A 196 -18.74 -54.84 41.00
N VAL A 197 -19.17 -54.41 42.17
CA VAL A 197 -19.45 -55.20 43.38
C VAL A 197 -20.01 -54.23 44.44
#